data_66c0fe2e1ad61fcab6a15fadcac6e83f
#
_entry.id   66c0fe2e1ad61fcab6a15fadcac6e83f
#
_cell.length_a   1.000
_cell.length_b   1.000
_cell.length_c   1.000
_cell.angle_alpha   90.00
_cell.angle_beta   90.00
_cell.angle_gamma   90.00
#
_symmetry.space_group_name_H-M   'P 1'
#
loop_
_entity.id
_entity.type
_entity.pdbx_description
1 polymer ?
#
loop_
_entity_poly.entity_id
_entity_poly.type
_entity_poly.pdbx_seq_one_letter_code
_entity_poly.pdbx_strand_id
1 'polypeptide(L)'
;MLATPRTRRDILKLMAIGGSLVLLPAALAGCSDDDGITIPVTPQPNTGSPLTIDFAKGDIAVLQFAYALEQLEADFYTRVVNSFSSSNLTAAEKAVLQDIKYHEVMHREFLRAALGATNGFTVTPTYPGVNFNDRSSVLTTAKTFEDLGVAAYNGAAQYLTVAANLTLAGKIVSVEARHASAINDLLRPKTSAFSPTAFDDVFRPSKVAAAAQGFVVDKLGFANAPSTLVPRRTGQGRVRPGTA
;
A
#
# COMPACT_ATOMS: atom_id res chain seq x y z
N MET A 1 -34.29 -18.15 14.11
CA MET A 1 -33.09 -17.94 14.96
C MET A 1 -32.23 -16.87 14.28
N LEU A 2 -32.24 -15.68 14.82
CA LEU A 2 -31.39 -14.57 14.31
C LEU A 2 -29.96 -14.82 14.81
N ALA A 3 -29.02 -14.92 13.87
CA ALA A 3 -27.60 -15.07 14.21
C ALA A 3 -27.10 -13.80 14.90
N THR A 4 -26.48 -13.95 16.08
CA THR A 4 -25.84 -12.86 16.79
C THR A 4 -24.76 -12.21 15.91
N PRO A 5 -24.66 -10.88 15.86
CA PRO A 5 -23.61 -10.21 15.07
C PRO A 5 -22.23 -10.59 15.62
N ARG A 6 -21.40 -11.12 14.73
CA ARG A 6 -20.02 -11.50 15.07
C ARG A 6 -19.17 -10.24 15.25
N THR A 7 -18.39 -10.20 16.31
CA THR A 7 -17.46 -9.11 16.57
C THR A 7 -16.20 -9.25 15.69
N ARG A 8 -15.46 -8.14 15.49
CA ARG A 8 -14.17 -8.14 14.76
C ARG A 8 -13.18 -9.17 15.36
N ARG A 9 -13.28 -9.44 16.65
CA ARG A 9 -12.49 -10.43 17.39
C ARG A 9 -12.83 -11.88 17.00
N ASP A 10 -14.07 -12.15 16.65
CA ASP A 10 -14.53 -13.48 16.24
C ASP A 10 -14.08 -13.83 14.82
N ILE A 11 -13.95 -12.81 13.95
CA ILE A 11 -13.43 -12.94 12.59
C ILE A 11 -11.94 -13.28 12.62
N LEU A 12 -11.16 -12.64 13.49
CA LEU A 12 -9.73 -12.92 13.67
C LEU A 12 -9.48 -14.35 14.17
N LYS A 13 -10.34 -14.87 15.04
CA LYS A 13 -10.25 -16.26 15.53
C LYS A 13 -10.58 -17.30 14.43
N LEU A 14 -11.47 -16.96 13.50
CA LEU A 14 -11.83 -17.85 12.38
C LEU A 14 -10.70 -17.95 11.33
N MET A 15 -9.88 -16.93 11.16
CA MET A 15 -8.70 -16.97 10.28
C MET A 15 -7.56 -17.84 10.84
N ALA A 16 -7.57 -18.13 12.14
CA ALA A 16 -6.56 -18.98 12.78
C ALA A 16 -6.79 -20.49 12.60
N ILE A 17 -7.93 -20.93 12.05
CA ILE A 17 -8.33 -22.35 12.01
C ILE A 17 -8.25 -22.95 10.59
N GLY A 18 -7.92 -22.20 9.58
CA GLY A 18 -7.94 -22.68 8.19
C GLY A 18 -6.70 -22.36 7.38
N GLY A 19 -5.69 -23.19 7.45
CA GLY A 19 -4.68 -23.31 6.39
C GLY A 19 -3.30 -22.76 6.69
N SER A 20 -2.34 -23.66 6.64
CA SER A 20 -0.88 -23.52 6.46
C SER A 20 -0.17 -22.43 7.25
N LEU A 21 0.57 -22.87 8.24
CA LEU A 21 1.50 -22.14 9.07
C LEU A 21 2.52 -21.38 8.20
N VAL A 22 2.27 -20.10 7.94
CA VAL A 22 3.35 -19.16 7.65
C VAL A 22 3.96 -18.85 9.01
N LEU A 23 5.19 -19.28 9.23
CA LEU A 23 5.97 -18.89 10.40
C LEU A 23 6.22 -17.39 10.34
N LEU A 24 5.28 -16.60 10.84
CA LEU A 24 5.53 -15.22 11.22
C LEU A 24 6.38 -15.27 12.49
N PRO A 25 7.47 -14.51 12.59
CA PRO A 25 8.19 -14.36 13.84
C PRO A 25 7.20 -13.85 14.90
N ALA A 26 7.35 -14.37 16.13
CA ALA A 26 6.45 -14.24 17.26
C ALA A 26 6.30 -12.81 17.84
N ALA A 27 6.15 -11.80 16.98
CA ALA A 27 6.02 -10.39 17.35
C ALA A 27 4.57 -9.85 17.25
N LEU A 28 3.57 -10.72 17.02
CA LEU A 28 2.16 -10.31 16.94
C LEU A 28 1.35 -10.60 18.22
N ALA A 29 2.01 -10.84 19.35
CA ALA A 29 1.35 -10.95 20.64
C ALA A 29 1.40 -9.57 21.33
N GLY A 30 0.44 -8.70 21.05
CA GLY A 30 0.34 -7.42 21.74
C GLY A 30 -0.57 -6.41 21.07
N CYS A 31 -1.82 -6.76 20.79
CA CYS A 31 -2.87 -5.76 20.66
C CYS A 31 -3.73 -5.80 21.91
N SER A 32 -3.31 -5.12 22.96
CA SER A 32 -4.18 -4.64 24.03
C SER A 32 -4.53 -3.19 23.69
N ASP A 33 -5.82 -2.90 23.76
CA ASP A 33 -6.33 -1.55 23.68
C ASP A 33 -5.60 -0.68 24.75
N ASP A 34 -5.13 0.49 24.34
CA ASP A 34 -4.72 1.60 25.19
C ASP A 34 -3.22 1.83 25.49
N ASP A 35 -2.28 1.16 24.86
CA ASP A 35 -0.89 1.60 24.99
C ASP A 35 -0.32 1.96 23.62
N GLY A 36 0.01 3.24 23.43
CA GLY A 36 0.72 3.74 22.27
C GLY A 36 2.00 2.92 22.07
N ILE A 37 2.02 2.08 21.06
CA ILE A 37 3.21 1.35 20.65
C ILE A 37 4.24 2.38 20.20
N THR A 38 5.06 2.85 21.13
CA THR A 38 6.30 3.54 20.82
C THR A 38 7.31 2.48 20.43
N ILE A 39 7.31 2.09 19.16
CA ILE A 39 8.44 1.35 18.60
C ILE A 39 9.57 2.38 18.49
N PRO A 40 10.71 2.19 19.15
CA PRO A 40 11.85 3.08 18.96
C PRO A 40 12.43 2.78 17.56
N VAL A 41 11.85 3.40 16.56
CA VAL A 41 12.50 3.53 15.26
C VAL A 41 13.41 4.74 15.41
N THR A 42 14.69 4.52 15.62
CA THR A 42 15.67 5.56 15.38
C THR A 42 15.67 5.80 13.88
N PRO A 43 15.14 6.93 13.38
CA PRO A 43 15.29 7.25 11.97
C PRO A 43 16.77 7.46 11.74
N GLN A 44 17.41 6.62 10.92
CA GLN A 44 18.70 7.00 10.37
C GLN A 44 18.42 8.17 9.44
N PRO A 45 18.98 9.36 9.72
CA PRO A 45 18.84 10.47 8.79
C PRO A 45 19.47 10.06 7.48
N ASN A 46 18.68 10.03 6.44
CA ASN A 46 19.19 9.83 5.08
C ASN A 46 19.95 11.10 4.73
N THR A 47 21.28 11.03 4.79
CA THR A 47 22.22 12.16 4.59
C THR A 47 22.31 12.55 3.12
N GLY A 48 21.19 12.74 2.43
CA GLY A 48 21.17 13.28 1.07
C GLY A 48 21.69 12.34 -0.02
N SER A 49 22.01 11.10 0.31
CA SER A 49 22.35 10.09 -0.70
C SER A 49 21.09 9.62 -1.41
N PRO A 50 21.12 9.49 -2.74
CA PRO A 50 19.98 8.99 -3.47
C PRO A 50 19.61 7.58 -2.96
N LEU A 51 18.34 7.39 -2.62
CA LEU A 51 17.79 6.08 -2.29
C LEU A 51 17.65 5.29 -3.58
N THR A 52 18.51 4.30 -3.80
CA THR A 52 18.48 3.47 -5.01
C THR A 52 17.92 2.09 -4.69
N ILE A 53 16.79 1.75 -5.31
CA ILE A 53 16.22 0.41 -5.30
C ILE A 53 16.77 -0.35 -6.50
N ASP A 54 17.48 -1.45 -6.24
CA ASP A 54 18.10 -2.26 -7.27
C ASP A 54 17.25 -3.48 -7.61
N PHE A 55 16.62 -3.47 -8.78
CA PHE A 55 15.75 -4.55 -9.25
C PHE A 55 16.49 -5.86 -9.59
N ALA A 56 17.82 -5.86 -9.63
CA ALA A 56 18.59 -7.11 -9.68
C ALA A 56 18.42 -7.96 -8.39
N LYS A 57 17.92 -7.36 -7.30
CA LYS A 57 17.59 -8.08 -6.06
C LYS A 57 16.27 -8.84 -6.10
N GLY A 58 15.57 -8.86 -7.23
CA GLY A 58 14.32 -9.60 -7.43
C GLY A 58 13.20 -9.14 -6.48
N ASP A 59 12.55 -10.09 -5.82
CA ASP A 59 11.41 -9.83 -4.92
C ASP A 59 11.71 -8.78 -3.83
N ILE A 60 12.93 -8.75 -3.30
CA ILE A 60 13.34 -7.75 -2.31
C ILE A 60 13.18 -6.33 -2.86
N ALA A 61 13.58 -6.10 -4.11
CA ALA A 61 13.44 -4.78 -4.73
C ALA A 61 11.97 -4.39 -4.95
N VAL A 62 11.11 -5.35 -5.30
CA VAL A 62 9.67 -5.12 -5.44
C VAL A 62 9.05 -4.76 -4.08
N LEU A 63 9.41 -5.47 -3.02
CA LEU A 63 8.95 -5.15 -1.66
C LEU A 63 9.49 -3.78 -1.19
N GLN A 64 10.74 -3.43 -1.51
CA GLN A 64 11.32 -2.11 -1.23
C GLN A 64 10.57 -1.00 -1.99
N PHE A 65 10.23 -1.25 -3.25
CA PHE A 65 9.47 -0.32 -4.06
C PHE A 65 8.07 -0.06 -3.48
N ALA A 66 7.33 -1.12 -3.14
CA ALA A 66 6.05 -1.01 -2.44
C ALA A 66 6.21 -0.26 -1.10
N TYR A 67 7.21 -0.62 -0.29
CA TYR A 67 7.46 0.01 1.01
C TYR A 67 7.74 1.52 0.91
N ALA A 68 8.36 1.99 -0.18
CA ALA A 68 8.55 3.43 -0.40
C ALA A 68 7.20 4.15 -0.54
N LEU A 69 6.26 3.58 -1.29
CA LEU A 69 4.93 4.16 -1.51
C LEU A 69 4.09 4.14 -0.24
N GLU A 70 4.03 3.00 0.44
CA GLU A 70 3.28 2.87 1.71
C GLU A 70 3.78 3.81 2.82
N GLN A 71 5.07 4.18 2.80
CA GLN A 71 5.57 5.20 3.72
C GLN A 71 4.98 6.58 3.40
N LEU A 72 4.82 6.93 2.11
CA LEU A 72 4.20 8.19 1.70
C LEU A 72 2.73 8.23 2.07
N GLU A 73 1.99 7.18 1.77
CA GLU A 73 0.56 7.08 2.01
C GLU A 73 0.25 7.09 3.51
N ALA A 74 0.96 6.28 4.30
CA ALA A 74 0.80 6.26 5.75
C ALA A 74 1.11 7.62 6.41
N ASP A 75 2.13 8.34 5.95
CA ASP A 75 2.44 9.70 6.46
C ASP A 75 1.38 10.70 6.01
N PHE A 76 0.96 10.66 4.74
CA PHE A 76 -0.08 11.53 4.20
C PHE A 76 -1.38 11.40 5.00
N TYR A 77 -1.91 10.20 5.13
CA TYR A 77 -3.15 9.98 5.87
C TYR A 77 -3.02 10.26 7.37
N THR A 78 -1.84 10.08 7.95
CA THR A 78 -1.58 10.51 9.34
C THR A 78 -1.72 12.02 9.48
N ARG A 79 -1.18 12.80 8.53
CA ARG A 79 -1.33 14.28 8.53
C ARG A 79 -2.78 14.70 8.29
N VAL A 80 -3.49 14.02 7.40
CA VAL A 80 -4.92 14.26 7.17
C VAL A 80 -5.71 14.09 8.46
N VAL A 81 -5.51 12.98 9.17
CA VAL A 81 -6.21 12.69 10.43
C VAL A 81 -5.84 13.71 11.52
N ASN A 82 -4.58 14.08 11.62
CA ASN A 82 -4.12 15.10 12.59
C ASN A 82 -4.71 16.49 12.31
N SER A 83 -5.14 16.75 11.08
CA SER A 83 -5.78 18.02 10.67
C SER A 83 -7.31 18.02 10.79
N PHE A 84 -7.94 16.95 11.26
CA PHE A 84 -9.40 16.82 11.30
C PHE A 84 -10.11 17.92 12.08
N SER A 85 -9.50 18.44 13.13
CA SER A 85 -10.11 19.51 13.96
C SER A 85 -10.21 20.84 13.22
N SER A 86 -9.32 21.12 12.28
CA SER A 86 -9.25 22.36 11.51
C SER A 86 -9.74 22.21 10.07
N SER A 87 -10.01 20.97 9.62
CA SER A 87 -10.41 20.70 8.24
C SER A 87 -11.91 20.91 8.01
N ASN A 88 -12.27 21.25 6.76
CA ASN A 88 -13.64 21.34 6.28
C ASN A 88 -14.21 20.00 5.77
N LEU A 89 -13.58 18.87 6.09
CA LEU A 89 -14.07 17.53 5.83
C LEU A 89 -15.33 17.23 6.66
N THR A 90 -16.29 16.54 6.06
CA THR A 90 -17.48 16.05 6.78
C THR A 90 -17.14 14.89 7.72
N ALA A 91 -18.01 14.61 8.68
CA ALA A 91 -17.82 13.47 9.60
C ALA A 91 -17.74 12.12 8.88
N ALA A 92 -18.52 11.93 7.81
CA ALA A 92 -18.49 10.72 7.00
C ALA A 92 -17.14 10.56 6.25
N GLU A 93 -16.62 11.64 5.68
CA GLU A 93 -15.30 11.64 5.02
C GLU A 93 -14.17 11.38 6.01
N LYS A 94 -14.24 12.00 7.19
CA LYS A 94 -13.27 11.75 8.27
C LYS A 94 -13.24 10.27 8.68
N ALA A 95 -14.40 9.62 8.76
CA ALA A 95 -14.47 8.20 9.08
C ALA A 95 -13.78 7.34 8.01
N VAL A 96 -14.06 7.60 6.72
CA VAL A 96 -13.41 6.88 5.61
C VAL A 96 -11.91 7.10 5.61
N LEU A 97 -11.45 8.35 5.71
CA LEU A 97 -10.02 8.70 5.71
C LEU A 97 -9.28 8.13 6.94
N GLN A 98 -9.97 8.01 8.07
CA GLN A 98 -9.43 7.36 9.27
C GLN A 98 -9.23 5.86 9.05
N ASP A 99 -10.19 5.17 8.41
CA ASP A 99 -10.06 3.75 8.10
C ASP A 99 -8.94 3.50 7.08
N ILE A 100 -8.84 4.32 6.03
CA ILE A 100 -7.74 4.26 5.08
C ILE A 100 -6.39 4.45 5.80
N LYS A 101 -6.26 5.46 6.63
CA LYS A 101 -5.04 5.68 7.43
C LYS A 101 -4.60 4.43 8.19
N TYR A 102 -5.54 3.68 8.78
CA TYR A 102 -5.18 2.45 9.49
C TYR A 102 -4.67 1.37 8.54
N HIS A 103 -5.27 1.24 7.34
CA HIS A 103 -4.81 0.27 6.35
C HIS A 103 -3.39 0.62 5.88
N GLU A 104 -3.11 1.87 5.51
CA GLU A 104 -1.79 2.30 5.04
C GLU A 104 -0.70 2.10 6.10
N VAL A 105 -1.00 2.42 7.36
CA VAL A 105 -0.08 2.14 8.46
C VAL A 105 0.20 0.64 8.59
N MET A 106 -0.83 -0.21 8.44
CA MET A 106 -0.66 -1.67 8.51
C MET A 106 0.12 -2.22 7.31
N HIS A 107 -0.13 -1.74 6.09
CA HIS A 107 0.62 -2.11 4.89
C HIS A 107 2.10 -1.75 5.05
N ARG A 108 2.39 -0.51 5.44
CA ARG A 108 3.74 -0.04 5.71
C ARG A 108 4.46 -0.90 6.75
N GLU A 109 3.84 -1.16 7.92
CA GLU A 109 4.46 -1.94 8.98
C GLU A 109 4.66 -3.40 8.57
N PHE A 110 3.73 -3.95 7.81
CA PHE A 110 3.88 -5.28 7.26
C PHE A 110 5.09 -5.38 6.32
N LEU A 111 5.21 -4.46 5.36
CA LEU A 111 6.35 -4.44 4.43
C LEU A 111 7.67 -4.17 5.15
N ARG A 112 7.66 -3.30 6.15
CA ARG A 112 8.83 -3.07 7.02
C ARG A 112 9.29 -4.36 7.70
N ALA A 113 8.34 -5.13 8.25
CA ALA A 113 8.64 -6.40 8.89
C ALA A 113 9.15 -7.46 7.88
N ALA A 114 8.55 -7.52 6.69
CA ALA A 114 8.96 -8.44 5.63
C ALA A 114 10.38 -8.15 5.10
N LEU A 115 10.75 -6.87 5.00
CA LEU A 115 12.10 -6.45 4.58
C LEU A 115 13.15 -6.65 5.67
N GLY A 116 12.75 -6.57 6.93
CA GLY A 116 13.67 -6.61 8.07
C GLY A 116 14.62 -5.42 8.11
N ALA A 117 15.50 -5.40 9.12
CA ALA A 117 16.44 -4.28 9.34
C ALA A 117 17.45 -4.10 8.20
N THR A 118 17.84 -5.18 7.52
CA THR A 118 18.88 -5.15 6.47
C THR A 118 18.39 -4.50 5.18
N ASN A 119 17.11 -4.69 4.83
CA ASN A 119 16.56 -4.22 3.56
C ASN A 119 15.55 -3.07 3.72
N GLY A 120 15.22 -2.73 4.97
CA GLY A 120 14.39 -1.58 5.30
C GLY A 120 15.14 -0.27 5.12
N PHE A 121 14.37 0.80 4.88
CA PHE A 121 14.88 2.17 4.76
C PHE A 121 13.75 3.14 5.12
N THR A 122 14.06 4.42 5.19
CA THR A 122 13.07 5.47 5.44
C THR A 122 13.11 6.48 4.30
N VAL A 123 11.95 6.89 3.81
CA VAL A 123 11.80 8.06 2.94
C VAL A 123 11.37 9.27 3.77
N THR A 124 11.68 10.46 3.27
CA THR A 124 11.27 11.74 3.88
C THR A 124 10.11 12.33 3.08
N PRO A 125 8.85 12.13 3.51
CA PRO A 125 7.70 12.66 2.79
C PRO A 125 7.64 14.18 2.83
N THR A 126 7.18 14.78 1.72
CA THR A 126 6.88 16.20 1.60
C THR A 126 5.62 16.39 0.76
N TYR A 127 4.86 17.44 1.04
CA TYR A 127 3.57 17.66 0.38
C TYR A 127 3.47 19.14 -0.07
N PRO A 128 4.30 19.58 -1.02
CA PRO A 128 4.29 20.96 -1.47
C PRO A 128 2.95 21.31 -2.09
N GLY A 129 2.34 22.40 -1.62
CA GLY A 129 1.05 22.88 -2.12
C GLY A 129 -0.18 22.15 -1.56
N VAL A 130 -0.02 21.11 -0.74
CA VAL A 130 -1.16 20.44 -0.11
C VAL A 130 -1.65 21.22 1.10
N ASN A 131 -2.93 21.58 1.09
CA ASN A 131 -3.61 22.16 2.23
C ASN A 131 -4.43 21.08 2.96
N PHE A 132 -3.91 20.57 4.08
CA PHE A 132 -4.57 19.52 4.87
C PHE A 132 -5.87 19.97 5.55
N ASN A 133 -6.17 21.27 5.57
CA ASN A 133 -7.43 21.81 6.09
C ASN A 133 -8.51 21.92 5.01
N ASP A 134 -8.15 21.77 3.75
CA ASP A 134 -9.07 21.91 2.62
C ASP A 134 -9.46 20.54 2.06
N ARG A 135 -10.77 20.28 2.04
CA ARG A 135 -11.36 19.04 1.54
C ARG A 135 -10.91 18.70 0.11
N SER A 136 -10.95 19.69 -0.78
CA SER A 136 -10.62 19.45 -2.20
C SER A 136 -9.15 19.10 -2.35
N SER A 137 -8.27 19.81 -1.65
CA SER A 137 -6.83 19.54 -1.63
C SER A 137 -6.54 18.14 -1.10
N VAL A 138 -7.13 17.76 0.05
CA VAL A 138 -6.95 16.44 0.66
C VAL A 138 -7.43 15.33 -0.26
N LEU A 139 -8.68 15.37 -0.74
CA LEU A 139 -9.24 14.29 -1.54
C LEU A 139 -8.60 14.17 -2.93
N THR A 140 -8.17 15.28 -3.53
CA THR A 140 -7.45 15.25 -4.82
C THR A 140 -6.06 14.63 -4.66
N THR A 141 -5.35 14.94 -3.58
CA THR A 141 -4.05 14.33 -3.29
C THR A 141 -4.21 12.85 -2.92
N ALA A 142 -5.22 12.51 -2.10
CA ALA A 142 -5.56 11.13 -1.80
C ALA A 142 -5.81 10.32 -3.08
N LYS A 143 -6.64 10.84 -3.99
CA LYS A 143 -6.88 10.21 -5.30
C LYS A 143 -5.58 9.95 -6.07
N THR A 144 -4.65 10.91 -6.06
CA THR A 144 -3.37 10.76 -6.75
C THR A 144 -2.56 9.61 -6.17
N PHE A 145 -2.53 9.46 -4.85
CA PHE A 145 -1.79 8.38 -4.19
C PHE A 145 -2.46 7.03 -4.43
N GLU A 146 -3.75 6.91 -4.16
CA GLU A 146 -4.46 5.62 -4.32
C GLU A 146 -4.42 5.10 -5.75
N ASP A 147 -4.69 5.95 -6.75
CA ASP A 147 -4.61 5.55 -8.15
C ASP A 147 -3.17 5.15 -8.54
N LEU A 148 -2.17 5.84 -7.98
CA LEU A 148 -0.76 5.52 -8.21
C LEU A 148 -0.37 4.21 -7.51
N GLY A 149 -0.84 3.97 -6.29
CA GLY A 149 -0.63 2.74 -5.53
C GLY A 149 -1.16 1.52 -6.28
N VAL A 150 -2.43 1.58 -6.72
CA VAL A 150 -3.04 0.52 -7.55
C VAL A 150 -2.20 0.24 -8.81
N ALA A 151 -1.86 1.29 -9.56
CA ALA A 151 -1.09 1.13 -10.80
C ALA A 151 0.33 0.60 -10.55
N ALA A 152 0.94 0.98 -9.43
CA ALA A 152 2.25 0.52 -9.00
C ALA A 152 2.26 -0.97 -8.63
N TYR A 153 1.31 -1.41 -7.82
CA TYR A 153 1.16 -2.83 -7.45
C TYR A 153 0.88 -3.69 -8.67
N ASN A 154 -0.04 -3.28 -9.55
CA ASN A 154 -0.34 -3.98 -10.80
C ASN A 154 0.90 -4.08 -11.71
N GLY A 155 1.73 -3.04 -11.74
CA GLY A 155 2.94 -2.99 -12.53
C GLY A 155 4.09 -3.80 -11.94
N ALA A 156 4.27 -3.78 -10.64
CA ALA A 156 5.39 -4.43 -9.95
C ALA A 156 5.15 -5.92 -9.68
N ALA A 157 3.90 -6.35 -9.47
CA ALA A 157 3.56 -7.73 -9.14
C ALA A 157 4.08 -8.76 -10.16
N GLN A 158 4.17 -8.38 -11.43
CA GLN A 158 4.67 -9.26 -12.50
C GLN A 158 6.15 -9.62 -12.34
N TYR A 159 6.92 -8.90 -11.54
CA TYR A 159 8.34 -9.16 -11.27
C TYR A 159 8.55 -10.03 -10.03
N LEU A 160 7.49 -10.32 -9.27
CA LEU A 160 7.54 -11.23 -8.13
C LEU A 160 7.65 -12.67 -8.61
N THR A 161 8.60 -13.39 -8.04
CA THR A 161 8.88 -14.81 -8.36
C THR A 161 8.42 -15.75 -7.25
N VAL A 162 8.35 -15.27 -6.01
CA VAL A 162 7.88 -16.01 -4.85
C VAL A 162 6.37 -15.92 -4.77
N ALA A 163 5.66 -17.05 -4.87
CA ALA A 163 4.20 -17.10 -4.88
C ALA A 163 3.55 -16.48 -3.64
N ALA A 164 4.19 -16.59 -2.47
CA ALA A 164 3.70 -15.97 -1.24
C ALA A 164 3.73 -14.43 -1.33
N ASN A 165 4.79 -13.85 -1.90
CA ASN A 165 4.91 -12.41 -2.11
C ASN A 165 3.88 -11.91 -3.13
N LEU A 166 3.67 -12.67 -4.22
CA LEU A 166 2.64 -12.35 -5.20
C LEU A 166 1.23 -12.39 -4.59
N THR A 167 0.94 -13.41 -3.78
CA THR A 167 -0.35 -13.51 -3.06
C THR A 167 -0.56 -12.33 -2.12
N LEU A 168 0.49 -11.90 -1.44
CA LEU A 168 0.44 -10.76 -0.56
C LEU A 168 0.20 -9.45 -1.34
N ALA A 169 0.97 -9.19 -2.39
CA ALA A 169 0.75 -8.05 -3.25
C ALA A 169 -0.68 -8.00 -3.78
N GLY A 170 -1.25 -9.17 -4.15
CA GLY A 170 -2.65 -9.29 -4.56
C GLY A 170 -3.64 -8.91 -3.45
N LYS A 171 -3.35 -9.23 -2.17
CA LYS A 171 -4.18 -8.82 -1.05
C LYS A 171 -4.12 -7.30 -0.81
N ILE A 172 -2.93 -6.71 -0.88
CA ILE A 172 -2.77 -5.26 -0.71
C ILE A 172 -3.46 -4.53 -1.86
N VAL A 173 -3.12 -4.81 -3.12
CA VAL A 173 -3.71 -4.09 -4.27
C VAL A 173 -5.23 -4.15 -4.31
N SER A 174 -5.83 -5.23 -3.80
CA SER A 174 -7.29 -5.31 -3.70
C SER A 174 -7.87 -4.37 -2.64
N VAL A 175 -7.10 -3.96 -1.64
CA VAL A 175 -7.46 -2.94 -0.65
C VAL A 175 -7.25 -1.56 -1.25
N GLU A 176 -6.10 -1.31 -1.89
CA GLU A 176 -5.79 -0.07 -2.61
C GLU A 176 -6.87 0.31 -3.63
N ALA A 177 -7.33 -0.67 -4.43
CA ALA A 177 -8.41 -0.43 -5.39
C ALA A 177 -9.73 -0.02 -4.71
N ARG A 178 -9.99 -0.50 -3.49
CA ARG A 178 -11.15 -0.06 -2.70
C ARG A 178 -10.96 1.34 -2.12
N HIS A 179 -9.75 1.70 -1.70
CA HIS A 179 -9.43 3.06 -1.28
C HIS A 179 -9.61 4.03 -2.44
N ALA A 180 -8.99 3.75 -3.59
CA ALA A 180 -9.14 4.54 -4.81
C ALA A 180 -10.61 4.73 -5.19
N SER A 181 -11.40 3.66 -5.13
CA SER A 181 -12.83 3.68 -5.40
C SER A 181 -13.58 4.58 -4.41
N ALA A 182 -13.31 4.45 -3.11
CA ALA A 182 -13.94 5.26 -2.07
C ALA A 182 -13.60 6.75 -2.22
N ILE A 183 -12.33 7.09 -2.44
CA ILE A 183 -11.89 8.48 -2.65
C ILE A 183 -12.50 9.08 -3.92
N ASN A 184 -12.56 8.31 -5.01
CA ASN A 184 -13.20 8.75 -6.25
C ASN A 184 -14.72 9.00 -6.08
N ASP A 185 -15.41 8.16 -5.28
CA ASP A 185 -16.82 8.38 -4.96
C ASP A 185 -17.02 9.61 -4.06
N LEU A 186 -16.15 9.84 -3.07
CA LEU A 186 -16.20 11.07 -2.26
C LEU A 186 -16.01 12.34 -3.09
N LEU A 187 -15.14 12.29 -4.10
CA LEU A 187 -14.91 13.42 -5.01
C LEU A 187 -16.08 13.67 -5.96
N ARG A 188 -16.68 12.60 -6.48
CA ARG A 188 -17.77 12.64 -7.49
C ARG A 188 -18.84 11.62 -7.18
N PRO A 189 -19.62 11.84 -6.11
CA PRO A 189 -20.59 10.87 -5.63
C PRO A 189 -21.69 10.58 -6.65
N LYS A 190 -22.17 9.35 -6.65
CA LYS A 190 -23.27 8.87 -7.53
C LYS A 190 -22.95 8.98 -9.03
N THR A 191 -21.69 8.89 -9.40
CA THR A 191 -21.22 8.80 -10.79
C THR A 191 -20.49 7.49 -11.03
N SER A 192 -20.09 7.21 -12.27
CA SER A 192 -19.21 6.08 -12.59
C SER A 192 -17.76 6.29 -12.12
N ALA A 193 -17.44 7.40 -11.47
CA ALA A 193 -16.09 7.72 -11.03
C ALA A 193 -15.52 6.73 -10.01
N PHE A 194 -16.37 6.05 -9.24
CA PHE A 194 -15.95 5.01 -8.29
C PHE A 194 -15.21 3.84 -8.98
N SER A 195 -15.54 3.53 -10.24
CA SER A 195 -14.86 2.53 -11.06
C SER A 195 -14.98 2.94 -12.53
N PRO A 196 -14.13 3.87 -13.02
CA PRO A 196 -14.33 4.49 -14.34
C PRO A 196 -13.98 3.58 -15.50
N THR A 197 -13.19 2.53 -15.24
CA THR A 197 -12.70 1.58 -16.24
C THR A 197 -12.91 0.15 -15.77
N ALA A 198 -12.92 -0.81 -16.71
CA ALA A 198 -13.05 -2.24 -16.38
C ALA A 198 -11.73 -2.86 -15.86
N PHE A 199 -10.60 -2.20 -16.10
CA PHE A 199 -9.27 -2.63 -15.68
C PHE A 199 -8.50 -1.42 -15.18
N ASP A 200 -7.80 -1.59 -14.06
CA ASP A 200 -6.94 -0.56 -13.50
C ASP A 200 -5.65 -0.39 -14.32
N ASP A 201 -5.05 0.77 -14.19
CA ASP A 201 -3.77 1.09 -14.82
C ASP A 201 -2.63 0.18 -14.32
N VAL A 202 -1.62 0.05 -15.18
CA VAL A 202 -0.40 -0.72 -14.90
C VAL A 202 0.80 0.16 -15.21
N PHE A 203 1.53 0.58 -14.17
CA PHE A 203 2.69 1.46 -14.33
C PHE A 203 3.99 0.74 -14.02
N ARG A 204 4.99 1.01 -14.87
CA ARG A 204 6.37 0.56 -14.61
C ARG A 204 6.96 1.35 -13.43
N PRO A 205 7.93 0.76 -12.69
CA PRO A 205 8.56 1.43 -11.54
C PRO A 205 9.08 2.84 -11.86
N SER A 206 9.68 3.06 -13.03
CA SER A 206 10.18 4.36 -13.45
C SER A 206 9.09 5.44 -13.60
N LYS A 207 7.90 5.04 -14.08
CA LYS A 207 6.76 5.96 -14.19
C LYS A 207 6.21 6.32 -12.81
N VAL A 208 6.12 5.33 -11.92
CA VAL A 208 5.68 5.54 -10.53
C VAL A 208 6.66 6.44 -9.79
N ALA A 209 7.98 6.21 -9.92
CA ALA A 209 8.98 7.07 -9.28
C ALA A 209 8.87 8.52 -9.74
N ALA A 210 8.70 8.75 -11.03
CA ALA A 210 8.53 10.11 -11.58
C ALA A 210 7.29 10.80 -10.99
N ALA A 211 6.20 10.07 -10.78
CA ALA A 211 4.98 10.59 -10.18
C ALA A 211 5.13 10.85 -8.66
N ALA A 212 5.79 9.93 -7.94
CA ALA A 212 6.00 10.04 -6.50
C ALA A 212 7.09 11.05 -6.11
N GLN A 213 8.03 11.38 -7.01
CA GLN A 213 9.20 12.23 -6.70
C GLN A 213 8.81 13.61 -6.15
N GLY A 214 7.68 14.16 -6.57
CA GLY A 214 7.18 15.45 -6.05
C GLY A 214 6.78 15.41 -4.57
N PHE A 215 6.63 14.22 -3.99
CA PHE A 215 6.20 14.00 -2.62
C PHE A 215 7.29 13.41 -1.71
N VAL A 216 8.52 13.32 -2.19
CA VAL A 216 9.68 12.81 -1.43
C VAL A 216 10.84 13.77 -1.56
N VAL A 217 11.45 14.11 -0.43
CA VAL A 217 12.68 14.94 -0.40
C VAL A 217 13.86 14.14 -0.95
N ASP A 218 13.91 12.84 -0.63
CA ASP A 218 14.96 11.93 -1.08
C ASP A 218 14.86 11.72 -2.59
N LYS A 219 16.01 11.66 -3.26
CA LYS A 219 16.04 11.33 -4.68
C LYS A 219 15.85 9.83 -4.86
N LEU A 220 14.64 9.42 -5.25
CA LEU A 220 14.34 8.03 -5.58
C LEU A 220 15.02 7.65 -6.89
N GLY A 221 15.93 6.69 -6.82
CA GLY A 221 16.62 6.11 -7.97
C GLY A 221 16.31 4.62 -8.11
N PHE A 222 16.33 4.14 -9.34
CA PHE A 222 16.19 2.72 -9.65
C PHE A 222 17.38 2.23 -10.47
N ALA A 223 18.06 1.19 -9.98
CA ALA A 223 19.03 0.44 -10.76
C ALA A 223 18.34 -0.81 -11.33
N ASN A 224 18.72 -1.21 -12.53
CA ASN A 224 18.24 -2.42 -13.20
C ASN A 224 16.70 -2.51 -13.27
N ALA A 225 16.00 -1.38 -13.25
CA ALA A 225 14.55 -1.35 -13.31
C ALA A 225 14.05 -1.89 -14.65
N PRO A 226 13.01 -2.74 -14.66
CA PRO A 226 12.46 -3.25 -15.91
C PRO A 226 11.95 -2.12 -16.80
N SER A 227 12.43 -2.09 -18.05
CA SER A 227 12.04 -1.09 -19.04
C SER A 227 10.74 -1.43 -19.77
N THR A 228 10.30 -2.68 -19.68
CA THR A 228 9.08 -3.19 -20.32
C THR A 228 8.24 -3.96 -19.31
N LEU A 229 6.92 -3.96 -19.50
CA LEU A 229 6.06 -4.93 -18.81
C LEU A 229 6.39 -6.32 -19.33
N VAL A 230 6.46 -7.32 -18.45
CA VAL A 230 6.76 -8.69 -18.87
C VAL A 230 5.64 -9.16 -19.80
N PRO A 231 5.92 -9.56 -21.06
CA PRO A 231 4.90 -10.13 -21.90
C PRO A 231 4.33 -11.36 -21.20
N ARG A 232 3.00 -11.51 -21.17
CA ARG A 232 2.41 -12.79 -20.76
C ARG A 232 3.09 -13.88 -21.57
N ARG A 233 3.72 -14.86 -20.91
CA ARG A 233 4.15 -16.08 -21.58
C ARG A 233 2.89 -16.76 -22.15
N THR A 234 2.60 -16.50 -23.39
CA THR A 234 1.68 -17.31 -24.17
C THR A 234 2.35 -18.66 -24.38
N GLY A 235 1.92 -19.65 -23.60
CA GLY A 235 2.38 -21.02 -23.79
C GLY A 235 3.20 -21.62 -22.65
N GLN A 236 2.59 -21.79 -21.49
CA GLN A 236 2.85 -23.01 -20.73
C GLN A 236 1.66 -23.95 -20.97
N GLY A 237 1.98 -25.07 -21.59
CA GLY A 237 1.05 -26.01 -22.13
C GLY A 237 -0.02 -26.42 -21.11
N ARG A 238 -1.23 -26.61 -21.61
CA ARG A 238 -2.26 -27.37 -20.95
C ARG A 238 -1.64 -28.70 -20.50
N VAL A 239 -1.47 -28.86 -19.20
CA VAL A 239 -1.35 -30.20 -18.63
C VAL A 239 -2.67 -30.89 -18.95
N ARG A 240 -2.66 -31.80 -19.92
CA ARG A 240 -3.78 -32.70 -20.15
C ARG A 240 -3.94 -33.54 -18.89
N PRO A 241 -5.14 -33.65 -18.29
CA PRO A 241 -5.38 -34.68 -17.30
C PRO A 241 -5.06 -36.02 -17.95
N GLY A 242 -4.15 -36.78 -17.32
CA GLY A 242 -3.87 -38.13 -17.75
C GLY A 242 -5.15 -38.95 -17.66
N THR A 243 -5.51 -39.60 -18.75
CA THR A 243 -6.47 -40.69 -18.74
C THR A 243 -5.79 -41.86 -18.03
N ALA A 244 -6.32 -42.22 -16.86
CA ALA A 244 -6.16 -43.55 -16.26
C ALA A 244 -7.54 -44.16 -16.16
#